data_5959ee8aa38bcd82db5dfb60e32d00b1
#
_entry.id   5959ee8aa38bcd82db5dfb60e32d00b1
#
_cell.length_a   1.000
_cell.length_b   1.000
_cell.length_c   1.000
_cell.angle_alpha   90.00
_cell.angle_beta   90.00
_cell.angle_gamma   90.00
#
_symmetry.space_group_name_H-M   'P 1'
#
loop_
_entity.id
_entity.type
_entity.pdbx_description
1 polymer ?
#
loop_
_entity_poly.entity_id
_entity_poly.type
_entity_poly.pdbx_seq_one_letter_code
_entity_poly.pdbx_strand_id
1 'polypeptide(L)'
;SEVLQDWEAVIGLEIHTELTALDTKMFCNCKLSHDDEPNANVCPVCLGLPGALPVPNKKAIESIVKAGLATNCEIQRHSMFYRKHYFYPDMAKNFQTTQGPVAFAMYGHLDLDVTGRGAAERPDCAFGEAEAQSLASASANAEGLSTSMTSTMREGNQRAGHLASYDASNLQMPERREDGSYTVPIRILRIHMEEDAAKMVHVGGAEGRITAAAESLVDYNRCGTPLIELVTEPDLRTPEEARLFMEKLRRIFVTLGISDCSMEKGSMRCDGNVSLRRRGETKLGTKTELKNLNSFKSLHDGLAYEICRQAEVLEEGG
;
A
#
# COMPACT_ATOMS: atom_id res chain seq x y z
N SER A 1 -5.27 -25.27 10.91
CA SER A 1 -4.26 -25.57 11.93
C SER A 1 -4.84 -25.25 13.31
N GLU A 2 -4.54 -26.07 14.31
CA GLU A 2 -5.03 -25.87 15.70
C GLU A 2 -4.51 -24.57 16.29
N VAL A 3 -3.30 -24.15 15.92
CA VAL A 3 -2.62 -22.92 16.39
C VAL A 3 -3.44 -21.64 16.13
N LEU A 4 -4.21 -21.59 15.06
CA LEU A 4 -5.01 -20.40 14.73
C LEU A 4 -6.42 -20.38 15.38
N GLN A 5 -6.77 -21.35 16.25
CA GLN A 5 -8.10 -21.38 16.85
C GLN A 5 -8.33 -20.19 17.79
N ASP A 6 -7.30 -19.81 18.55
CA ASP A 6 -7.34 -18.76 19.54
C ASP A 6 -6.95 -17.37 19.00
N TRP A 7 -6.42 -17.31 17.78
CA TRP A 7 -5.91 -16.08 17.17
C TRP A 7 -6.84 -15.52 16.10
N GLU A 8 -6.85 -14.22 15.98
CA GLU A 8 -7.53 -13.47 14.93
C GLU A 8 -6.51 -12.56 14.24
N ALA A 9 -6.42 -12.68 12.92
CA ALA A 9 -5.60 -11.78 12.14
C ALA A 9 -6.27 -10.41 12.00
N VAL A 10 -5.46 -9.36 12.02
CA VAL A 10 -5.85 -7.96 11.81
C VAL A 10 -4.95 -7.41 10.72
N ILE A 11 -5.55 -7.14 9.54
CA ILE A 11 -4.82 -6.81 8.33
C ILE A 11 -5.26 -5.44 7.83
N GLY A 12 -4.28 -4.60 7.50
CA GLY A 12 -4.45 -3.34 6.80
C GLY A 12 -3.57 -3.31 5.56
N LEU A 13 -4.00 -2.56 4.54
CA LEU A 13 -3.28 -2.44 3.27
C LEU A 13 -2.89 -0.99 3.00
N GLU A 14 -1.68 -0.82 2.45
CA GLU A 14 -1.21 0.42 1.83
C GLU A 14 -1.02 0.15 0.34
N ILE A 15 -1.80 0.83 -0.50
CA ILE A 15 -1.89 0.52 -1.92
C ILE A 15 -1.47 1.73 -2.72
N HIS A 16 -0.37 1.60 -3.45
CA HIS A 16 0.16 2.63 -4.34
C HIS A 16 -0.28 2.34 -5.78
N THR A 17 -0.80 3.36 -6.46
CA THR A 17 -1.24 3.23 -7.85
C THR A 17 -0.74 4.41 -8.68
N GLU A 18 0.06 4.13 -9.71
CA GLU A 18 0.47 5.13 -10.69
C GLU A 18 -0.72 5.52 -11.56
N LEU A 19 -0.87 6.82 -11.83
CA LEU A 19 -1.92 7.34 -12.72
C LEU A 19 -1.45 7.25 -14.17
N THR A 20 -1.42 6.02 -14.72
CA THR A 20 -0.85 5.72 -16.04
C THR A 20 -1.63 6.31 -17.23
N ALA A 21 -2.83 6.81 -16.99
CA ALA A 21 -3.65 7.47 -18.01
C ALA A 21 -3.30 8.96 -18.22
N LEU A 22 -2.28 9.47 -17.55
CA LEU A 22 -1.84 10.86 -17.65
C LEU A 22 -0.68 11.01 -18.65
N ASP A 23 -0.58 12.19 -19.25
CA ASP A 23 0.47 12.49 -20.24
C ASP A 23 1.73 13.08 -19.58
N THR A 24 1.59 13.70 -18.40
CA THR A 24 2.65 14.47 -17.74
C THR A 24 2.78 14.15 -16.26
N LYS A 25 3.97 14.45 -15.73
CA LYS A 25 4.31 14.27 -14.30
C LYS A 25 3.41 15.09 -13.38
N MET A 26 3.49 14.81 -12.07
CA MET A 26 2.62 15.40 -11.06
C MET A 26 2.80 16.91 -10.92
N PHE A 27 4.02 17.42 -10.98
CA PHE A 27 4.34 18.82 -10.69
C PHE A 27 5.07 19.57 -11.81
N CYS A 28 5.18 18.98 -13.00
CA CYS A 28 5.78 19.59 -14.18
C CYS A 28 5.20 19.02 -15.48
N ASN A 29 5.59 19.61 -16.61
CA ASN A 29 5.10 19.20 -17.93
C ASN A 29 5.96 18.13 -18.60
N CYS A 30 6.90 17.51 -17.90
CA CYS A 30 7.64 16.39 -18.47
C CYS A 30 6.72 15.24 -18.82
N LYS A 31 6.94 14.64 -19.97
CA LYS A 31 6.21 13.46 -20.45
C LYS A 31 6.34 12.30 -19.46
N LEU A 32 5.26 11.58 -19.24
CA LEU A 32 5.28 10.26 -18.61
C LEU A 32 5.66 9.23 -19.68
N SER A 33 6.79 8.57 -19.52
CA SER A 33 7.23 7.48 -20.39
C SER A 33 8.24 6.61 -19.64
N HIS A 34 8.04 5.31 -19.76
CA HIS A 34 8.96 4.31 -19.19
C HIS A 34 9.87 3.69 -20.24
N ASP A 35 9.62 3.98 -21.53
CA ASP A 35 10.30 3.37 -22.67
C ASP A 35 11.27 4.34 -23.41
N ASP A 36 11.32 5.61 -23.01
CA ASP A 36 12.24 6.59 -23.58
C ASP A 36 13.67 6.38 -23.03
N GLU A 37 14.66 6.93 -23.70
CA GLU A 37 16.05 6.93 -23.25
C GLU A 37 16.17 7.43 -21.80
N PRO A 38 17.00 6.80 -20.95
CA PRO A 38 17.16 7.19 -19.55
C PRO A 38 17.43 8.69 -19.41
N ASN A 39 16.75 9.32 -18.45
CA ASN A 39 16.89 10.75 -18.15
C ASN A 39 16.50 11.72 -19.30
N ALA A 40 15.77 11.28 -20.33
CA ALA A 40 15.29 12.15 -21.40
C ALA A 40 14.13 13.05 -20.99
N ASN A 41 13.30 12.58 -20.04
CA ASN A 41 12.10 13.29 -19.58
C ASN A 41 12.28 13.93 -18.19
N VAL A 42 13.25 14.84 -18.11
CA VAL A 42 13.60 15.55 -16.87
C VAL A 42 13.62 17.07 -17.09
N CYS A 43 13.34 17.83 -16.03
CA CYS A 43 13.40 19.28 -16.04
C CYS A 43 13.85 19.82 -14.67
N PRO A 44 14.16 21.12 -14.55
CA PRO A 44 14.55 21.72 -13.27
C PRO A 44 13.58 21.46 -12.12
N VAL A 45 12.26 21.32 -12.39
CA VAL A 45 11.26 21.07 -11.35
C VAL A 45 11.37 19.66 -10.79
N CYS A 46 11.32 18.63 -11.64
CA CYS A 46 11.39 17.25 -11.15
C CYS A 46 12.79 16.86 -10.63
N LEU A 47 13.85 17.57 -11.07
CA LEU A 47 15.19 17.43 -10.50
C LEU A 47 15.42 18.28 -9.24
N GLY A 48 14.48 19.16 -8.88
CA GLY A 48 14.60 19.99 -7.67
C GLY A 48 15.69 21.04 -7.72
N LEU A 49 15.97 21.60 -8.90
CA LEU A 49 16.99 22.62 -9.02
C LEU A 49 16.58 23.92 -8.30
N PRO A 50 17.54 24.69 -7.78
CA PRO A 50 17.28 25.94 -7.06
C PRO A 50 16.40 26.90 -7.85
N GLY A 51 15.34 27.43 -7.22
CA GLY A 51 14.42 28.38 -7.84
C GLY A 51 13.28 27.75 -8.65
N ALA A 52 13.28 26.44 -8.89
CA ALA A 52 12.18 25.74 -9.55
C ALA A 52 11.01 25.53 -8.60
N LEU A 53 9.79 25.85 -9.06
CA LEU A 53 8.56 25.70 -8.27
C LEU A 53 7.63 24.67 -8.90
N PRO A 54 7.01 23.80 -8.10
CA PRO A 54 6.06 22.80 -8.58
C PRO A 54 4.71 23.42 -8.93
N VAL A 55 4.05 22.88 -9.98
CA VAL A 55 2.67 23.21 -10.34
C VAL A 55 1.88 21.90 -10.43
N PRO A 56 0.83 21.70 -9.62
CA PRO A 56 0.09 20.44 -9.60
C PRO A 56 -0.62 20.15 -10.93
N ASN A 57 -0.60 18.88 -11.34
CA ASN A 57 -1.31 18.40 -12.52
C ASN A 57 -2.82 18.32 -12.21
N LYS A 58 -3.61 19.11 -12.92
CA LYS A 58 -5.06 19.17 -12.74
C LYS A 58 -5.74 17.81 -13.00
N LYS A 59 -5.36 17.08 -14.05
CA LYS A 59 -5.93 15.77 -14.37
C LYS A 59 -5.60 14.72 -13.29
N ALA A 60 -4.43 14.83 -12.64
CA ALA A 60 -4.09 13.97 -11.53
C ALA A 60 -5.00 14.22 -10.32
N ILE A 61 -5.28 15.50 -10.02
CA ILE A 61 -6.23 15.86 -8.95
C ILE A 61 -7.64 15.36 -9.29
N GLU A 62 -8.09 15.52 -10.53
CA GLU A 62 -9.38 14.98 -10.97
C GLU A 62 -9.45 13.46 -10.84
N SER A 63 -8.35 12.75 -11.11
CA SER A 63 -8.27 11.29 -10.99
C SER A 63 -8.40 10.82 -9.53
N ILE A 64 -7.72 11.49 -8.59
CA ILE A 64 -7.86 11.12 -7.16
C ILE A 64 -9.26 11.44 -6.63
N VAL A 65 -9.89 12.52 -7.08
CA VAL A 65 -11.29 12.83 -6.72
C VAL A 65 -12.23 11.74 -7.24
N LYS A 66 -12.05 11.29 -8.49
CA LYS A 66 -12.83 10.16 -9.03
C LYS A 66 -12.63 8.87 -8.21
N ALA A 67 -11.37 8.56 -7.87
CA ALA A 67 -11.06 7.41 -7.01
C ALA A 67 -11.76 7.51 -5.64
N GLY A 68 -11.70 8.68 -5.01
CA GLY A 68 -12.34 8.94 -3.72
C GLY A 68 -13.85 8.79 -3.78
N LEU A 69 -14.51 9.37 -4.80
CA LEU A 69 -15.96 9.25 -4.97
C LEU A 69 -16.40 7.80 -5.22
N ALA A 70 -15.65 7.05 -6.01
CA ALA A 70 -15.95 5.65 -6.32
C ALA A 70 -15.70 4.69 -5.13
N THR A 71 -14.96 5.14 -4.13
CA THR A 71 -14.69 4.40 -2.89
C THR A 71 -15.43 5.01 -1.69
N ASN A 72 -16.49 5.77 -1.94
CA ASN A 72 -17.34 6.41 -0.92
C ASN A 72 -16.59 7.30 0.08
N CYS A 73 -15.48 7.91 -0.33
CA CYS A 73 -14.73 8.84 0.51
C CYS A 73 -15.38 10.23 0.54
N GLU A 74 -15.17 10.94 1.65
CA GLU A 74 -15.42 12.36 1.75
C GLU A 74 -14.31 13.15 1.05
N ILE A 75 -14.67 13.94 0.03
CA ILE A 75 -13.72 14.78 -0.70
C ILE A 75 -13.47 16.07 0.09
N GLN A 76 -12.20 16.30 0.43
CA GLN A 76 -11.78 17.45 1.20
C GLN A 76 -11.66 18.69 0.27
N ARG A 77 -12.36 19.77 0.62
CA ARG A 77 -12.32 21.04 -0.14
C ARG A 77 -11.03 21.82 0.04
N HIS A 78 -10.32 21.54 1.15
CA HIS A 78 -9.05 22.14 1.48
C HIS A 78 -8.07 21.01 1.82
N SER A 79 -6.99 20.98 1.10
CA SER A 79 -5.89 20.04 1.32
C SER A 79 -4.58 20.75 1.01
N MET A 80 -3.47 20.21 1.43
CA MET A 80 -2.16 20.77 1.16
C MET A 80 -1.11 19.67 0.96
N PHE A 81 -0.08 20.02 0.21
CA PHE A 81 1.08 19.17 0.03
C PHE A 81 2.12 19.46 1.10
N TYR A 82 2.82 18.40 1.49
CA TYR A 82 3.92 18.40 2.45
C TYR A 82 5.17 17.84 1.78
N ARG A 83 6.31 18.04 2.41
CA ARG A 83 7.58 17.44 2.01
C ARG A 83 7.95 16.35 3.00
N LYS A 84 7.98 15.11 2.51
CA LYS A 84 8.51 13.95 3.24
C LYS A 84 9.99 13.84 2.90
N HIS A 85 10.87 14.24 3.82
CA HIS A 85 12.30 14.20 3.59
C HIS A 85 12.77 12.76 3.41
N TYR A 86 13.52 12.54 2.33
CA TYR A 86 13.98 11.24 1.91
C TYR A 86 15.31 11.39 1.15
N PHE A 87 16.39 11.09 1.83
CA PHE A 87 17.75 11.28 1.31
C PHE A 87 18.27 9.99 0.68
N TYR A 88 17.90 9.77 -0.58
CA TYR A 88 18.34 8.62 -1.34
C TYR A 88 18.57 9.00 -2.81
N PRO A 89 19.46 8.30 -3.56
CA PRO A 89 19.81 8.68 -4.93
C PRO A 89 18.64 8.75 -5.90
N ASP A 90 17.58 7.99 -5.69
CA ASP A 90 16.38 7.97 -6.52
C ASP A 90 15.42 9.14 -6.28
N MET A 91 15.71 9.99 -5.30
CA MET A 91 14.92 11.19 -4.99
C MET A 91 15.76 12.45 -5.19
N ALA A 92 15.76 12.97 -6.43
CA ALA A 92 16.61 14.10 -6.83
C ALA A 92 16.46 15.36 -5.96
N LYS A 93 15.26 15.59 -5.42
CA LYS A 93 14.92 16.75 -4.57
C LYS A 93 15.26 16.54 -3.09
N ASN A 94 15.68 15.34 -2.69
CA ASN A 94 15.84 14.91 -1.30
C ASN A 94 14.52 14.98 -0.47
N PHE A 95 13.39 15.09 -1.12
CA PHE A 95 12.06 14.98 -0.52
C PHE A 95 11.04 14.48 -1.53
N GLN A 96 10.07 13.75 -1.05
CA GLN A 96 8.87 13.40 -1.78
C GLN A 96 7.78 14.41 -1.46
N THR A 97 7.13 14.97 -2.48
CA THR A 97 5.92 15.77 -2.28
C THR A 97 4.76 14.80 -2.08
N THR A 98 4.11 14.90 -0.95
CA THR A 98 2.99 14.07 -0.53
C THR A 98 1.93 14.91 0.16
N GLN A 99 0.84 14.29 0.61
CA GLN A 99 -0.14 14.97 1.43
C GLN A 99 -0.02 14.54 2.90
N GLY A 100 -0.31 15.45 3.80
CA GLY A 100 -0.25 15.20 5.24
C GLY A 100 -1.60 14.73 5.81
N PRO A 101 -1.98 15.20 6.99
CA PRO A 101 -3.14 14.70 7.74
C PRO A 101 -4.48 14.92 7.03
N VAL A 102 -4.55 15.84 6.06
CA VAL A 102 -5.76 16.08 5.26
C VAL A 102 -5.46 15.74 3.81
N ALA A 103 -5.77 14.52 3.42
CA ALA A 103 -5.67 14.04 2.05
C ALA A 103 -6.83 14.57 1.19
N PHE A 104 -6.81 14.36 -0.12
CA PHE A 104 -7.93 14.73 -0.99
C PHE A 104 -9.20 13.95 -0.68
N ALA A 105 -9.08 12.68 -0.31
CA ALA A 105 -10.22 11.83 0.01
C ALA A 105 -10.00 11.11 1.35
N MET A 106 -11.00 11.15 2.21
CA MET A 106 -10.95 10.65 3.57
C MET A 106 -12.17 9.78 3.89
N TYR A 107 -12.01 8.83 4.80
CA TYR A 107 -13.09 8.10 5.44
C TYR A 107 -14.06 7.40 4.48
N GLY A 108 -13.51 6.69 3.50
CA GLY A 108 -14.29 5.88 2.57
C GLY A 108 -14.55 4.46 3.06
N HIS A 109 -15.23 3.69 2.21
CA HIS A 109 -15.38 2.25 2.40
C HIS A 109 -15.70 1.56 1.07
N LEU A 110 -15.39 0.28 1.03
CA LEU A 110 -15.85 -0.64 -0.01
C LEU A 110 -16.45 -1.88 0.64
N ASP A 111 -17.67 -2.23 0.26
CA ASP A 111 -18.26 -3.49 0.66
C ASP A 111 -17.61 -4.63 -0.11
N LEU A 112 -17.14 -5.63 0.60
CA LEU A 112 -16.47 -6.78 0.03
C LEU A 112 -17.37 -8.02 0.16
N ASP A 113 -17.75 -8.58 -0.98
CA ASP A 113 -18.51 -9.81 -1.02
C ASP A 113 -17.57 -11.01 -1.08
N VAL A 114 -17.58 -11.80 -0.02
CA VAL A 114 -16.77 -13.00 0.12
C VAL A 114 -17.64 -14.22 -0.11
N THR A 115 -17.33 -14.99 -1.16
CA THR A 115 -18.13 -16.13 -1.60
C THR A 115 -17.27 -17.37 -1.79
N GLY A 116 -17.90 -18.55 -1.79
CA GLY A 116 -17.24 -19.82 -2.09
C GLY A 116 -16.29 -20.31 -1.01
N ARG A 117 -15.26 -21.05 -1.42
CA ARG A 117 -14.30 -21.67 -0.48
C ARG A 117 -13.51 -20.63 0.34
N GLY A 118 -13.27 -19.45 -0.22
CA GLY A 118 -12.59 -18.36 0.47
C GLY A 118 -13.31 -17.83 1.71
N ALA A 119 -14.63 -18.07 1.82
CA ALA A 119 -15.43 -17.69 2.99
C ALA A 119 -15.14 -18.55 4.24
N ALA A 120 -14.47 -19.71 4.07
CA ALA A 120 -14.31 -20.70 5.14
C ALA A 120 -12.86 -20.89 5.59
N GLU A 121 -11.87 -20.43 4.82
CA GLU A 121 -10.49 -20.88 5.00
C GLU A 121 -9.69 -19.92 5.91
N ARG A 122 -9.35 -20.47 7.08
CA ARG A 122 -8.15 -20.05 7.80
C ARG A 122 -6.94 -20.43 6.96
N PRO A 123 -5.84 -19.66 7.00
CA PRO A 123 -4.64 -20.05 6.28
C PRO A 123 -4.22 -21.48 6.68
N ASP A 124 -3.93 -22.30 5.69
CA ASP A 124 -3.29 -23.57 5.94
C ASP A 124 -1.81 -23.30 6.23
N CYS A 125 -1.36 -23.65 7.42
CA CYS A 125 0.03 -23.41 7.82
C CYS A 125 1.01 -24.49 7.31
N ALA A 126 0.57 -25.39 6.44
CA ALA A 126 1.42 -26.42 5.83
C ALA A 126 2.11 -25.85 4.56
N PHE A 127 3.13 -25.04 4.74
CA PHE A 127 3.98 -24.58 3.63
C PHE A 127 5.12 -25.57 3.38
N GLY A 128 5.40 -25.87 2.10
CA GLY A 128 6.60 -26.63 1.73
C GLY A 128 7.88 -25.83 2.03
N GLU A 129 8.99 -26.51 2.34
CA GLU A 129 10.26 -25.84 2.72
C GLU A 129 10.75 -24.81 1.68
N ALA A 130 10.60 -25.10 0.39
CA ALA A 130 10.99 -24.17 -0.69
C ALA A 130 10.06 -22.94 -0.76
N GLU A 131 8.79 -23.12 -0.49
CA GLU A 131 7.77 -22.07 -0.48
C GLU A 131 7.95 -21.18 0.76
N ALA A 132 8.19 -21.77 1.92
CA ALA A 132 8.52 -21.06 3.15
C ALA A 132 9.79 -20.21 3.02
N GLN A 133 10.85 -20.71 2.38
CA GLN A 133 12.09 -19.96 2.13
C GLN A 133 11.86 -18.76 1.19
N SER A 134 11.05 -18.93 0.15
CA SER A 134 10.69 -17.83 -0.77
C SER A 134 9.89 -16.74 -0.07
N LEU A 135 8.91 -17.10 0.74
CA LEU A 135 8.06 -16.17 1.49
C LEU A 135 8.83 -15.50 2.65
N ALA A 136 9.69 -16.25 3.36
CA ALA A 136 10.56 -15.71 4.41
C ALA A 136 11.55 -14.68 3.87
N SER A 137 12.06 -14.84 2.64
CA SER A 137 12.96 -13.87 2.01
C SER A 137 12.24 -12.55 1.67
N ALA A 138 10.95 -12.59 1.37
CA ALA A 138 10.13 -11.40 1.16
C ALA A 138 9.86 -10.65 2.49
N SER A 139 9.70 -11.36 3.60
CA SER A 139 9.54 -10.79 4.95
C SER A 139 10.85 -10.23 5.53
N ALA A 140 11.97 -10.92 5.38
CA ALA A 140 13.27 -10.52 5.95
C ALA A 140 13.86 -9.25 5.32
N ASN A 141 13.48 -8.91 4.09
CA ASN A 141 13.89 -7.64 3.46
C ASN A 141 13.19 -6.41 4.05
N ALA A 142 12.19 -6.59 4.91
CA ALA A 142 11.45 -5.52 5.58
C ALA A 142 12.12 -5.00 6.85
N GLU A 143 12.94 -5.80 7.52
CA GLU A 143 13.52 -5.44 8.84
C GLU A 143 14.63 -4.38 8.78
N GLY A 144 15.22 -4.12 7.60
CA GLY A 144 16.38 -3.23 7.45
C GLY A 144 16.08 -1.72 7.36
N LEU A 145 14.85 -1.28 7.11
CA LEU A 145 14.54 0.13 6.79
C LEU A 145 13.45 0.80 7.63
N SER A 146 12.84 0.12 8.60
CA SER A 146 11.57 0.59 9.22
C SER A 146 11.69 1.24 10.61
N THR A 147 12.86 1.61 11.12
CA THR A 147 12.95 2.05 12.53
C THR A 147 12.75 3.55 12.79
N SER A 148 12.41 4.40 11.83
CA SER A 148 12.42 5.84 12.13
C SER A 148 11.14 6.66 11.87
N MET A 149 10.02 6.11 11.38
CA MET A 149 8.90 6.96 10.95
C MET A 149 7.53 6.78 11.60
N THR A 150 7.36 5.82 12.50
CA THR A 150 6.03 5.56 13.13
C THR A 150 5.72 6.40 14.37
N SER A 151 6.69 7.10 14.95
CA SER A 151 6.49 7.85 16.21
C SER A 151 5.96 9.27 16.06
N THR A 152 6.14 9.92 14.90
CA THR A 152 5.85 11.35 14.73
C THR A 152 4.41 11.65 14.27
N MET A 153 3.64 10.66 13.81
CA MET A 153 2.26 10.89 13.34
C MET A 153 1.18 10.81 14.43
N ARG A 154 1.51 10.38 15.65
CA ARG A 154 0.52 10.28 16.75
C ARG A 154 0.18 11.60 17.44
N GLU A 155 1.01 12.61 17.36
CA GLU A 155 0.82 13.86 18.14
C GLU A 155 0.11 15.00 17.40
N GLY A 156 -0.05 14.94 16.07
CA GLY A 156 -0.66 16.01 15.27
C GLY A 156 -2.19 16.02 15.19
N ASN A 157 -2.89 14.99 15.66
CA ASN A 157 -4.28 14.71 15.30
C ASN A 157 -5.34 15.12 16.34
N GLN A 158 -5.02 16.01 17.28
CA GLN A 158 -5.96 16.40 18.35
C GLN A 158 -6.97 17.51 17.99
N ARG A 159 -7.06 17.96 16.73
CA ARG A 159 -7.97 19.07 16.35
C ARG A 159 -8.96 18.81 15.21
N ALA A 160 -9.12 17.59 14.73
CA ALA A 160 -10.24 17.23 13.85
C ALA A 160 -11.30 16.51 14.69
N GLY A 161 -12.30 17.24 15.13
CA GLY A 161 -13.40 16.71 15.94
C GLY A 161 -14.35 15.85 15.12
N HIS A 162 -13.94 14.69 14.71
CA HIS A 162 -14.70 13.50 14.31
C HIS A 162 -13.73 12.36 13.92
N LEU A 163 -12.66 12.20 14.67
CA LEU A 163 -12.02 10.91 14.72
C LEU A 163 -12.81 10.06 15.72
N ALA A 164 -13.79 9.33 15.23
CA ALA A 164 -14.15 8.12 15.91
C ALA A 164 -12.85 7.33 16.07
N SER A 165 -12.36 7.24 17.29
CA SER A 165 -11.23 6.39 17.62
C SER A 165 -11.49 5.04 16.98
N TYR A 166 -10.50 4.50 16.25
CA TYR A 166 -10.58 3.13 15.77
C TYR A 166 -11.00 2.24 16.94
N ASP A 167 -12.23 1.82 16.94
CA ASP A 167 -12.77 0.87 17.89
C ASP A 167 -12.85 -0.48 17.20
N ALA A 168 -11.82 -1.28 17.37
CA ALA A 168 -11.76 -2.63 16.85
C ALA A 168 -12.87 -3.53 17.45
N SER A 169 -13.50 -3.11 18.56
CA SER A 169 -14.60 -3.85 19.19
C SER A 169 -15.92 -3.74 18.43
N ASN A 170 -16.08 -2.72 17.58
CA ASN A 170 -17.31 -2.51 16.81
C ASN A 170 -17.36 -3.23 15.47
N LEU A 171 -16.29 -3.93 15.07
CA LEU A 171 -16.34 -4.82 13.92
C LEU A 171 -16.97 -6.15 14.33
N GLN A 172 -18.28 -6.19 14.34
CA GLN A 172 -19.01 -7.46 14.42
C GLN A 172 -18.62 -8.32 13.22
N MET A 173 -18.27 -9.58 13.48
CA MET A 173 -18.07 -10.54 12.39
C MET A 173 -19.31 -10.52 11.51
N PRO A 174 -19.16 -10.42 10.19
CA PRO A 174 -20.32 -10.34 9.30
C PRO A 174 -21.19 -11.57 9.43
N GLU A 175 -22.51 -11.36 9.40
CA GLU A 175 -23.47 -12.47 9.37
C GLU A 175 -23.25 -13.29 8.10
N ARG A 176 -23.01 -14.58 8.27
CA ARG A 176 -22.85 -15.51 7.15
C ARG A 176 -24.21 -15.95 6.65
N ARG A 177 -24.37 -15.96 5.32
CA ARG A 177 -25.54 -16.53 4.65
C ARG A 177 -25.51 -18.07 4.74
N GLU A 178 -26.59 -18.73 4.36
CA GLU A 178 -26.70 -20.21 4.38
C GLU A 178 -25.62 -20.91 3.54
N ASP A 179 -25.17 -20.29 2.46
CA ASP A 179 -24.07 -20.78 1.60
C ASP A 179 -22.67 -20.45 2.13
N GLY A 180 -22.57 -19.88 3.34
CA GLY A 180 -21.33 -19.47 3.97
C GLY A 180 -20.78 -18.12 3.49
N SER A 181 -21.37 -17.53 2.46
CA SER A 181 -20.93 -16.20 1.95
C SER A 181 -21.27 -15.09 2.94
N TYR A 182 -20.56 -13.97 2.87
CA TYR A 182 -20.81 -12.79 3.67
C TYR A 182 -20.37 -11.52 2.95
N THR A 183 -20.86 -10.38 3.41
CA THR A 183 -20.42 -9.06 2.95
C THR A 183 -19.81 -8.32 4.13
N VAL A 184 -18.62 -7.77 3.95
CA VAL A 184 -17.93 -6.99 4.97
C VAL A 184 -17.53 -5.63 4.42
N PRO A 185 -17.84 -4.51 5.12
CA PRO A 185 -17.35 -3.19 4.75
C PRO A 185 -15.89 -3.06 5.17
N ILE A 186 -15.01 -2.75 4.20
CA ILE A 186 -13.62 -2.42 4.46
C ILE A 186 -13.47 -0.91 4.40
N ARG A 187 -13.17 -0.30 5.53
CA ARG A 187 -13.01 1.15 5.64
C ARG A 187 -11.70 1.60 5.02
N ILE A 188 -11.74 2.76 4.40
CA ILE A 188 -10.60 3.45 3.83
C ILE A 188 -10.33 4.68 4.67
N LEU A 189 -9.14 4.73 5.29
CA LEU A 189 -8.74 5.87 6.10
C LEU A 189 -8.57 7.10 5.22
N ARG A 190 -7.82 6.95 4.12
CA ARG A 190 -7.53 8.05 3.19
C ARG A 190 -7.07 7.57 1.83
N ILE A 191 -7.24 8.44 0.85
CA ILE A 191 -6.51 8.37 -0.43
C ILE A 191 -5.80 9.69 -0.60
N HIS A 192 -4.48 9.66 -0.66
CA HIS A 192 -3.67 10.86 -0.84
C HIS A 192 -2.80 10.77 -2.09
N MET A 193 -2.35 11.94 -2.53
CA MET A 193 -1.54 12.07 -3.72
C MET A 193 -0.08 12.27 -3.36
N GLU A 194 0.78 11.64 -4.13
CA GLU A 194 2.21 11.79 -4.04
C GLU A 194 2.89 11.61 -5.40
N GLU A 195 4.18 11.66 -5.44
CA GLU A 195 5.00 11.42 -6.63
C GLU A 195 5.90 10.20 -6.43
N ASP A 196 6.14 9.44 -7.50
CA ASP A 196 7.05 8.30 -7.44
C ASP A 196 8.52 8.75 -7.49
N ALA A 197 9.40 7.89 -6.98
CA ALA A 197 10.84 8.03 -7.05
C ALA A 197 11.39 7.61 -8.44
N ALA A 198 12.66 7.87 -8.69
CA ALA A 198 13.36 7.40 -9.88
C ALA A 198 13.51 5.87 -9.90
N LYS A 199 13.81 5.33 -11.07
CA LYS A 199 14.15 3.91 -11.24
C LYS A 199 15.63 3.71 -10.98
N MET A 200 15.97 2.77 -10.10
CA MET A 200 17.34 2.33 -9.89
C MET A 200 17.59 0.98 -10.57
N VAL A 201 18.74 0.89 -11.26
CA VAL A 201 19.19 -0.35 -11.91
C VAL A 201 20.56 -0.71 -11.33
N HIS A 202 20.66 -1.88 -10.73
CA HIS A 202 21.90 -2.38 -10.13
C HIS A 202 22.66 -3.23 -11.15
N VAL A 203 23.86 -2.82 -11.50
CA VAL A 203 24.70 -3.47 -12.53
C VAL A 203 25.73 -4.37 -11.86
N GLY A 204 25.84 -5.62 -12.35
CA GLY A 204 26.83 -6.59 -11.86
C GLY A 204 26.43 -7.35 -10.60
N GLY A 205 25.25 -7.07 -10.02
CA GLY A 205 24.68 -7.84 -8.91
C GLY A 205 23.97 -9.10 -9.39
N ALA A 206 23.90 -10.13 -8.54
CA ALA A 206 23.08 -11.30 -8.80
C ALA A 206 21.59 -10.88 -8.83
N GLU A 207 20.88 -11.23 -9.90
CA GLU A 207 19.46 -10.96 -10.07
C GLU A 207 19.05 -9.47 -9.96
N GLY A 208 19.94 -8.51 -10.25
CA GLY A 208 19.64 -7.09 -10.16
C GLY A 208 19.51 -6.55 -8.73
N ARG A 209 19.95 -7.29 -7.73
CA ARG A 209 19.97 -6.85 -6.33
C ARG A 209 21.16 -5.94 -6.06
N ILE A 210 20.99 -5.00 -5.10
CA ILE A 210 22.04 -4.09 -4.66
C ILE A 210 23.23 -4.83 -4.06
N THR A 211 23.02 -6.00 -3.47
CA THR A 211 24.08 -6.85 -2.90
C THR A 211 25.01 -7.34 -4.02
N ALA A 212 26.29 -7.01 -3.90
CA ALA A 212 27.32 -7.30 -4.89
C ALA A 212 27.19 -6.55 -6.23
N ALA A 213 26.37 -5.52 -6.33
CA ALA A 213 26.35 -4.64 -7.49
C ALA A 213 27.62 -3.80 -7.53
N ALA A 214 28.25 -3.71 -8.72
CA ALA A 214 29.42 -2.86 -8.93
C ALA A 214 29.05 -1.37 -8.96
N GLU A 215 27.88 -1.06 -9.50
CA GLU A 215 27.33 0.30 -9.62
C GLU A 215 25.80 0.28 -9.67
N SER A 216 25.21 1.44 -9.38
CA SER A 216 23.77 1.66 -9.50
C SER A 216 23.52 2.85 -10.42
N LEU A 217 22.76 2.63 -11.47
CA LEU A 217 22.33 3.66 -12.41
C LEU A 217 20.96 4.19 -11.99
N VAL A 218 20.75 5.50 -12.10
CA VAL A 218 19.49 6.15 -11.73
C VAL A 218 18.86 6.77 -12.96
N ASP A 219 17.62 6.36 -13.25
CA ASP A 219 16.80 6.93 -14.32
C ASP A 219 15.67 7.77 -13.72
N TYR A 220 15.78 9.09 -13.86
CA TYR A 220 14.81 10.05 -13.34
C TYR A 220 13.58 10.24 -14.23
N ASN A 221 13.42 9.48 -15.33
CA ASN A 221 12.21 9.55 -16.14
C ASN A 221 10.94 9.24 -15.32
N ARG A 222 11.03 8.28 -14.38
CA ARG A 222 9.91 7.96 -13.47
C ARG A 222 9.74 8.97 -12.34
N CYS A 223 10.78 9.66 -11.92
CA CYS A 223 10.72 10.63 -10.82
C CYS A 223 9.67 11.69 -11.08
N GLY A 224 8.74 11.86 -10.16
CA GLY A 224 7.62 12.79 -10.29
C GLY A 224 6.39 12.22 -11.01
N THR A 225 6.36 10.92 -11.32
CA THR A 225 5.14 10.24 -11.80
C THR A 225 4.03 10.40 -10.78
N PRO A 226 2.80 10.81 -11.19
CA PRO A 226 1.67 10.93 -10.28
C PRO A 226 1.30 9.57 -9.68
N LEU A 227 1.27 9.52 -8.37
CA LEU A 227 0.99 8.35 -7.57
C LEU A 227 -0.14 8.66 -6.60
N ILE A 228 -1.08 7.76 -6.44
CA ILE A 228 -2.05 7.80 -5.34
C ILE A 228 -1.76 6.66 -4.37
N GLU A 229 -1.86 6.95 -3.08
CA GLU A 229 -1.76 5.97 -2.02
C GLU A 229 -3.12 5.86 -1.31
N LEU A 230 -3.67 4.66 -1.32
CA LEU A 230 -4.88 4.32 -0.56
C LEU A 230 -4.46 3.52 0.67
N VAL A 231 -4.88 4.00 1.83
CA VAL A 231 -4.65 3.34 3.12
C VAL A 231 -5.98 2.86 3.67
N THR A 232 -6.09 1.55 3.94
CA THR A 232 -7.28 1.00 4.61
C THR A 232 -7.17 1.11 6.12
N GLU A 233 -8.31 1.05 6.81
CA GLU A 233 -8.33 0.63 8.20
C GLU A 233 -7.99 -0.87 8.29
N PRO A 234 -7.54 -1.39 9.45
CA PRO A 234 -7.20 -2.79 9.61
C PRO A 234 -8.45 -3.67 9.81
N ASP A 235 -9.35 -3.63 8.86
CA ASP A 235 -10.65 -4.32 8.91
C ASP A 235 -10.61 -5.73 8.31
N LEU A 236 -9.60 -6.04 7.51
CA LEU A 236 -9.44 -7.34 6.89
C LEU A 236 -9.02 -8.39 7.92
N ARG A 237 -9.53 -9.61 7.78
CA ARG A 237 -9.30 -10.72 8.72
C ARG A 237 -8.68 -11.94 8.06
N THR A 238 -8.73 -12.03 6.74
CA THR A 238 -8.18 -13.17 6.01
C THR A 238 -7.33 -12.72 4.82
N PRO A 239 -6.34 -13.52 4.39
CA PRO A 239 -5.59 -13.28 3.16
C PRO A 239 -6.50 -13.20 1.92
N GLU A 240 -7.57 -13.98 1.89
CA GLU A 240 -8.54 -13.97 0.81
C GLU A 240 -9.32 -12.64 0.73
N GLU A 241 -9.73 -12.08 1.87
CA GLU A 241 -10.33 -10.74 1.91
C GLU A 241 -9.39 -9.69 1.34
N ALA A 242 -8.09 -9.73 1.68
CA ALA A 242 -7.09 -8.81 1.16
C ALA A 242 -6.95 -8.95 -0.37
N ARG A 243 -6.90 -10.16 -0.88
CA ARG A 243 -6.84 -10.45 -2.33
C ARG A 243 -8.07 -9.91 -3.05
N LEU A 244 -9.27 -10.21 -2.54
CA LEU A 244 -10.54 -9.77 -3.13
C LEU A 244 -10.70 -8.24 -3.08
N PHE A 245 -10.24 -7.58 -2.01
CA PHE A 245 -10.23 -6.12 -1.91
C PHE A 245 -9.38 -5.50 -3.01
N MET A 246 -8.17 -6.02 -3.20
CA MET A 246 -7.26 -5.55 -4.25
C MET A 246 -7.83 -5.75 -5.65
N GLU A 247 -8.45 -6.90 -5.92
CA GLU A 247 -9.12 -7.16 -7.21
C GLU A 247 -10.30 -6.21 -7.45
N LYS A 248 -11.09 -5.94 -6.42
CA LYS A 248 -12.20 -5.00 -6.50
C LYS A 248 -11.71 -3.58 -6.78
N LEU A 249 -10.70 -3.13 -6.05
CA LEU A 249 -10.08 -1.82 -6.22
C LEU A 249 -9.49 -1.67 -7.64
N ARG A 250 -8.75 -2.68 -8.11
CA ARG A 250 -8.21 -2.72 -9.47
C ARG A 250 -9.31 -2.54 -10.51
N ARG A 251 -10.42 -3.28 -10.39
CA ARG A 251 -11.55 -3.16 -11.32
C ARG A 251 -12.14 -1.75 -11.32
N ILE A 252 -12.27 -1.11 -10.16
CA ILE A 252 -12.74 0.27 -10.03
C ILE A 252 -11.81 1.22 -10.78
N PHE A 253 -10.51 1.19 -10.50
CA PHE A 253 -9.54 2.13 -11.07
C PHE A 253 -9.35 1.96 -12.59
N VAL A 254 -9.36 0.72 -13.08
CA VAL A 254 -9.34 0.43 -14.52
C VAL A 254 -10.62 0.92 -15.19
N THR A 255 -11.79 0.69 -14.60
CA THR A 255 -13.08 1.17 -15.13
C THR A 255 -13.18 2.69 -15.18
N LEU A 256 -12.60 3.38 -14.18
CA LEU A 256 -12.50 4.84 -14.16
C LEU A 256 -11.49 5.40 -15.17
N GLY A 257 -10.68 4.55 -15.77
CA GLY A 257 -9.64 4.94 -16.72
C GLY A 257 -8.55 5.80 -16.11
N ILE A 258 -8.20 5.57 -14.85
CA ILE A 258 -7.14 6.34 -14.16
C ILE A 258 -5.80 5.62 -14.13
N SER A 259 -5.80 4.27 -14.21
CA SER A 259 -4.60 3.45 -14.20
C SER A 259 -4.86 2.10 -14.90
N ASP A 260 -3.82 1.47 -15.44
CA ASP A 260 -3.85 0.08 -15.89
C ASP A 260 -3.75 -0.92 -14.72
N CYS A 261 -3.36 -0.46 -13.53
CA CYS A 261 -3.25 -1.23 -12.30
C CYS A 261 -2.53 -2.57 -12.48
N SER A 262 -1.41 -2.58 -13.20
CA SER A 262 -0.58 -3.76 -13.38
C SER A 262 0.41 -3.92 -12.24
N MET A 263 0.25 -4.97 -11.43
CA MET A 263 1.23 -5.29 -10.37
C MET A 263 2.56 -5.77 -10.98
N GLU A 264 2.52 -6.49 -12.10
CA GLU A 264 3.71 -7.00 -12.79
C GLU A 264 4.59 -5.86 -13.34
N LYS A 265 3.96 -4.80 -13.85
CA LYS A 265 4.66 -3.59 -14.34
C LYS A 265 5.00 -2.61 -13.22
N GLY A 266 4.51 -2.83 -12.01
CA GLY A 266 4.70 -1.96 -10.85
C GLY A 266 3.82 -0.71 -10.84
N SER A 267 2.84 -0.59 -11.75
CA SER A 267 1.87 0.52 -11.72
C SER A 267 0.82 0.38 -10.61
N MET A 268 0.72 -0.80 -9.99
CA MET A 268 0.00 -1.03 -8.75
C MET A 268 0.86 -1.85 -7.80
N ARG A 269 1.04 -1.37 -6.58
CA ARG A 269 1.83 -2.02 -5.53
C ARG A 269 1.01 -2.07 -4.25
N CYS A 270 1.23 -3.09 -3.44
CA CYS A 270 0.53 -3.25 -2.17
C CYS A 270 1.51 -3.68 -1.09
N ASP A 271 1.51 -2.97 0.02
CA ASP A 271 2.17 -3.36 1.25
C ASP A 271 1.11 -3.87 2.23
N GLY A 272 1.32 -5.08 2.76
CA GLY A 272 0.42 -5.74 3.69
C GLY A 272 0.90 -5.59 5.12
N ASN A 273 0.08 -4.98 5.96
CA ASN A 273 0.32 -4.85 7.39
C ASN A 273 -0.51 -5.90 8.13
N VAL A 274 0.11 -6.73 8.94
CA VAL A 274 -0.58 -7.80 9.67
C VAL A 274 -0.12 -7.89 11.12
N SER A 275 -1.06 -8.13 12.02
CA SER A 275 -0.82 -8.49 13.42
C SER A 275 -1.83 -9.54 13.84
N LEU A 276 -1.53 -10.27 14.92
CA LEU A 276 -2.46 -11.20 15.55
C LEU A 276 -2.91 -10.66 16.90
N ARG A 277 -4.15 -10.97 17.26
CA ARG A 277 -4.68 -10.76 18.60
C ARG A 277 -5.44 -11.99 19.06
N ARG A 278 -5.59 -12.18 20.36
CA ARG A 278 -6.47 -13.21 20.89
C ARG A 278 -7.92 -12.92 20.50
N ARG A 279 -8.67 -13.95 20.14
CA ARG A 279 -10.10 -13.79 19.82
C ARG A 279 -10.86 -13.16 20.96
N GLY A 280 -11.65 -12.16 20.64
CA GLY A 280 -12.43 -11.39 21.62
C GLY A 280 -11.66 -10.28 22.32
N GLU A 281 -10.34 -10.16 22.10
CA GLU A 281 -9.58 -9.03 22.60
C GLU A 281 -9.62 -7.84 21.64
N THR A 282 -9.58 -6.63 22.20
CA THR A 282 -9.52 -5.39 21.41
C THR A 282 -8.07 -4.90 21.20
N LYS A 283 -7.14 -5.34 22.05
CA LYS A 283 -5.74 -4.94 21.98
C LYS A 283 -5.07 -5.58 20.75
N LEU A 284 -4.49 -4.73 19.91
CA LEU A 284 -3.71 -5.18 18.75
C LEU A 284 -2.36 -5.75 19.20
N GLY A 285 -1.89 -6.79 18.51
CA GLY A 285 -0.57 -7.34 18.69
C GLY A 285 0.51 -6.56 17.94
N THR A 286 1.72 -7.10 17.92
CA THR A 286 2.85 -6.53 17.18
C THR A 286 2.60 -6.62 15.68
N LYS A 287 2.69 -5.47 15.02
CA LYS A 287 2.48 -5.35 13.58
C LYS A 287 3.75 -5.68 12.82
N THR A 288 3.64 -6.50 11.77
CA THR A 288 4.66 -6.66 10.74
C THR A 288 4.17 -6.10 9.41
N GLU A 289 5.08 -5.73 8.55
CA GLU A 289 4.81 -5.17 7.23
C GLU A 289 5.46 -6.05 6.16
N LEU A 290 4.65 -6.53 5.21
CA LEU A 290 5.09 -7.28 4.05
C LEU A 290 5.23 -6.34 2.86
N LYS A 291 6.42 -6.29 2.28
CA LYS A 291 6.75 -5.45 1.12
C LYS A 291 7.06 -6.27 -0.13
N ASN A 292 7.10 -5.58 -1.28
CA ASN A 292 7.49 -6.17 -2.56
C ASN A 292 6.56 -7.30 -3.04
N LEU A 293 5.29 -7.23 -2.71
CA LEU A 293 4.27 -8.16 -3.20
C LEU A 293 3.84 -7.73 -4.61
N ASN A 294 4.21 -8.52 -5.61
CA ASN A 294 4.09 -8.17 -7.03
C ASN A 294 2.93 -8.87 -7.75
N SER A 295 2.07 -9.57 -7.02
CA SER A 295 0.85 -10.18 -7.53
C SER A 295 -0.20 -10.37 -6.43
N PHE A 296 -1.48 -10.56 -6.84
CA PHE A 296 -2.55 -10.87 -5.89
C PHE A 296 -2.29 -12.21 -5.17
N LYS A 297 -1.67 -13.16 -5.87
CA LYS A 297 -1.28 -14.44 -5.29
C LYS A 297 -0.18 -14.25 -4.23
N SER A 298 0.87 -13.50 -4.53
CA SER A 298 1.94 -13.25 -3.54
C SER A 298 1.45 -12.45 -2.33
N LEU A 299 0.47 -11.55 -2.49
CA LEU A 299 -0.17 -10.90 -1.36
C LEU A 299 -0.90 -11.92 -0.47
N HIS A 300 -1.74 -12.77 -1.07
CA HIS A 300 -2.47 -13.80 -0.34
C HIS A 300 -1.51 -14.75 0.40
N ASP A 301 -0.56 -15.34 -0.31
CA ASP A 301 0.34 -16.36 0.24
C ASP A 301 1.29 -15.76 1.28
N GLY A 302 1.79 -14.54 1.04
CA GLY A 302 2.63 -13.83 2.01
C GLY A 302 1.90 -13.53 3.31
N LEU A 303 0.66 -13.04 3.24
CA LEU A 303 -0.17 -12.82 4.43
C LEU A 303 -0.48 -14.13 5.16
N ALA A 304 -0.81 -15.19 4.42
CA ALA A 304 -1.08 -16.50 5.01
C ALA A 304 0.14 -17.05 5.77
N TYR A 305 1.32 -16.97 5.16
CA TYR A 305 2.58 -17.37 5.79
C TYR A 305 2.86 -16.57 7.06
N GLU A 306 2.78 -15.26 6.99
CA GLU A 306 3.11 -14.37 8.12
C GLU A 306 2.15 -14.56 9.30
N ILE A 307 0.86 -14.80 9.04
CA ILE A 307 -0.13 -15.12 10.08
C ILE A 307 0.28 -16.40 10.82
N CYS A 308 0.68 -17.44 10.08
CA CYS A 308 1.12 -18.70 10.69
C CYS A 308 2.40 -18.51 11.50
N ARG A 309 3.39 -17.81 10.93
CA ARG A 309 4.66 -17.53 11.62
C ARG A 309 4.46 -16.74 12.92
N GLN A 310 3.61 -15.69 12.89
CA GLN A 310 3.31 -14.94 14.11
C GLN A 310 2.61 -15.79 15.16
N ALA A 311 1.67 -16.64 14.74
CA ALA A 311 0.96 -17.51 15.68
C ALA A 311 1.92 -18.48 16.38
N GLU A 312 2.85 -19.09 15.65
CA GLU A 312 3.88 -19.98 16.23
C GLU A 312 4.76 -19.25 17.25
N VAL A 313 5.29 -18.06 16.88
CA VAL A 313 6.12 -17.25 17.78
C VAL A 313 5.37 -16.85 19.05
N LEU A 314 4.11 -16.44 18.93
CA LEU A 314 3.29 -16.04 20.08
C LEU A 314 2.90 -17.22 20.99
N GLU A 315 2.72 -18.42 20.45
CA GLU A 315 2.50 -19.64 21.27
C GLU A 315 3.77 -20.07 22.01
N GLU A 316 4.94 -19.80 21.45
CA GLU A 316 6.23 -20.07 22.10
C GLU A 316 6.60 -18.97 23.15
N GLY A 317 5.79 -17.92 23.29
CA GLY A 317 5.98 -16.86 24.29
C GLY A 317 6.88 -15.69 23.82
N GLY A 318 7.03 -15.53 22.48
CA GLY A 318 7.81 -14.48 21.83
C GLY A 318 7.07 -13.13 21.72
#